data_c7b2e70c265d7e9f9d52c90c187fc1e2
#
_entry.id   c7b2e70c265d7e9f9d52c90c187fc1e2
#
_cell.length_a   1.000
_cell.length_b   1.000
_cell.length_c   1.000
_cell.angle_alpha   90.00
_cell.angle_beta   90.00
_cell.angle_gamma   90.00
#
_symmetry.space_group_name_H-M   'P 1'
#
loop_
_entity.id
_entity.type
_entity.pdbx_description
1 polymer ?
#
loop_
_entity_poly.entity_id
_entity_poly.type
_entity_poly.pdbx_seq_one_letter_code
_entity_poly.pdbx_strand_id
1 'polypeptide(L)'
;SAGIVKKAGFTGVQIHGAHGYLVSQFLSPLHNQRNDRWGGSIENRMRFVMEIYRAIRKEVGPEFPVGIKLNSADFLKGGFSEDDAAEVVTALASEGIDLVEISGGTYEAPAMTGNRMAKSGEEAYFMGFARKIRKTVNVPLVVTGGFRTSDAMAAAMEGGEIDMVGLGRPIVVDPDLPNKILSGQPY
;
A
#
# COMPACT_ATOMS: atom_id res chain seq x y z
N SER A 1 -18.97 -5.11 -6.70
CA SER A 1 -18.56 -5.61 -5.36
C SER A 1 -18.67 -4.52 -4.28
N ALA A 2 -18.06 -3.33 -4.43
CA ALA A 2 -18.01 -2.29 -3.39
C ALA A 2 -19.39 -1.86 -2.86
N GLY A 3 -20.38 -1.67 -3.75
CA GLY A 3 -21.76 -1.36 -3.35
C GLY A 3 -22.43 -2.46 -2.51
N ILE A 4 -22.10 -3.73 -2.76
CA ILE A 4 -22.59 -4.86 -1.94
C ILE A 4 -21.95 -4.81 -0.55
N VAL A 5 -20.63 -4.57 -0.47
CA VAL A 5 -19.88 -4.45 0.79
C VAL A 5 -20.45 -3.30 1.64
N LYS A 6 -20.71 -2.13 1.02
CA LYS A 6 -21.35 -1.00 1.71
C LYS A 6 -22.73 -1.36 2.23
N LYS A 7 -23.58 -2.02 1.41
CA LYS A 7 -24.91 -2.48 1.84
C LYS A 7 -24.89 -3.52 2.96
N ALA A 8 -23.81 -4.31 3.05
CA ALA A 8 -23.59 -5.27 4.12
C ALA A 8 -23.10 -4.64 5.45
N GLY A 9 -22.94 -3.31 5.50
CA GLY A 9 -22.55 -2.59 6.72
C GLY A 9 -21.07 -2.49 7.00
N PHE A 10 -20.22 -2.79 6.02
CA PHE A 10 -18.77 -2.52 6.14
C PHE A 10 -18.48 -1.02 6.10
N THR A 11 -17.40 -0.60 6.75
CA THR A 11 -17.02 0.80 6.93
C THR A 11 -16.13 1.37 5.84
N GLY A 12 -15.63 0.53 4.94
CA GLY A 12 -14.78 0.94 3.82
C GLY A 12 -14.39 -0.22 2.93
N VAL A 13 -13.71 0.07 1.83
CA VAL A 13 -13.11 -0.91 0.91
C VAL A 13 -11.70 -0.53 0.57
N GLN A 14 -10.87 -1.51 0.23
CA GLN A 14 -9.50 -1.28 -0.21
C GLN A 14 -9.23 -2.00 -1.53
N ILE A 15 -8.66 -1.28 -2.50
CA ILE A 15 -8.18 -1.85 -3.77
C ILE A 15 -6.88 -2.60 -3.48
N HIS A 16 -6.81 -3.87 -3.87
CA HIS A 16 -5.55 -4.60 -3.78
C HIS A 16 -4.72 -4.38 -5.04
N GLY A 17 -3.79 -3.41 -4.94
CA GLY A 17 -2.89 -3.02 -6.02
C GLY A 17 -1.43 -3.48 -5.85
N ALA A 18 -1.20 -4.52 -5.05
CA ALA A 18 0.14 -4.96 -4.64
C ALA A 18 0.42 -6.44 -4.96
N HIS A 19 1.65 -6.86 -4.73
CA HIS A 19 2.14 -8.24 -4.61
C HIS A 19 2.01 -9.10 -5.88
N GLY A 20 1.94 -8.49 -7.08
CA GLY A 20 1.86 -9.20 -8.35
C GLY A 20 0.45 -9.67 -8.71
N TYR A 21 -0.61 -9.21 -8.02
CA TYR A 21 -1.99 -9.46 -8.42
C TYR A 21 -2.45 -8.53 -9.53
N LEU A 22 -3.66 -8.67 -10.04
CA LEU A 22 -4.12 -8.09 -11.29
C LEU A 22 -3.81 -6.59 -11.45
N VAL A 23 -4.12 -5.76 -10.46
CA VAL A 23 -3.84 -4.32 -10.53
C VAL A 23 -2.33 -4.06 -10.53
N SER A 24 -1.56 -4.76 -9.68
CA SER A 24 -0.10 -4.70 -9.66
C SER A 24 0.51 -5.13 -11.00
N GLN A 25 -0.06 -6.14 -11.66
CA GLN A 25 0.39 -6.58 -13.00
C GLN A 25 0.16 -5.51 -14.07
N PHE A 26 -0.96 -4.79 -14.01
CA PHE A 26 -1.18 -3.66 -14.94
C PHE A 26 -0.20 -2.51 -14.72
N LEU A 27 0.20 -2.26 -13.47
CA LEU A 27 1.16 -1.21 -13.13
C LEU A 27 2.61 -1.57 -13.52
N SER A 28 2.97 -2.85 -13.41
CA SER A 28 4.34 -3.32 -13.67
C SER A 28 4.66 -3.42 -15.16
N PRO A 29 5.70 -2.76 -15.67
CA PRO A 29 6.10 -2.88 -17.08
C PRO A 29 6.65 -4.27 -17.44
N LEU A 30 7.06 -5.10 -16.47
CA LEU A 30 7.44 -6.49 -16.71
C LEU A 30 6.25 -7.36 -17.09
N HIS A 31 5.10 -7.15 -16.45
CA HIS A 31 3.90 -7.94 -16.68
C HIS A 31 3.01 -7.32 -17.74
N ASN A 32 2.89 -5.99 -17.74
CA ASN A 32 2.07 -5.26 -18.70
C ASN A 32 2.87 -4.94 -19.97
N GLN A 33 2.90 -5.90 -20.89
CA GLN A 33 3.55 -5.79 -22.20
C GLN A 33 2.62 -5.21 -23.29
N ARG A 34 1.51 -4.59 -22.89
CA ARG A 34 0.55 -3.98 -23.83
C ARG A 34 1.14 -2.73 -24.47
N ASN A 35 0.77 -2.49 -25.71
CA ASN A 35 1.14 -1.31 -26.50
C ASN A 35 -0.06 -0.42 -26.87
N ASP A 36 -1.19 -0.65 -26.19
CA ASP A 36 -2.40 0.17 -26.30
C ASP A 36 -2.49 1.17 -25.14
N ARG A 37 -3.64 1.83 -25.01
CA ARG A 37 -3.89 2.83 -23.96
C ARG A 37 -3.82 2.30 -22.50
N TRP A 38 -3.60 1.00 -22.30
CA TRP A 38 -3.51 0.35 -21.00
C TRP A 38 -2.09 -0.08 -20.64
N GLY A 39 -1.10 0.16 -21.51
CA GLY A 39 0.28 -0.25 -21.32
C GLY A 39 1.28 0.78 -21.85
N GLY A 40 2.58 0.48 -21.71
CA GLY A 40 3.65 1.40 -22.08
C GLY A 40 3.97 2.39 -20.96
N SER A 41 3.64 3.70 -21.14
CA SER A 41 3.94 4.73 -20.12
C SER A 41 3.20 4.51 -18.81
N ILE A 42 3.67 5.11 -17.71
CA ILE A 42 3.03 4.97 -16.40
C ILE A 42 1.60 5.51 -16.42
N GLU A 43 1.31 6.59 -17.13
CA GLU A 43 -0.03 7.15 -17.27
C GLU A 43 -1.01 6.14 -17.92
N ASN A 44 -0.52 5.32 -18.84
CA ASN A 44 -1.33 4.26 -19.43
C ASN A 44 -1.47 3.06 -18.49
N ARG A 45 -0.37 2.65 -17.85
CA ARG A 45 -0.37 1.50 -16.93
C ARG A 45 -1.25 1.75 -15.69
N MET A 46 -1.24 2.99 -15.14
CA MET A 46 -2.09 3.34 -14.00
C MET A 46 -3.55 3.58 -14.36
N ARG A 47 -3.89 3.74 -15.64
CA ARG A 47 -5.28 3.95 -16.09
C ARG A 47 -6.25 2.89 -15.53
N PHE A 48 -5.83 1.64 -15.44
CA PHE A 48 -6.66 0.56 -14.94
C PHE A 48 -7.07 0.77 -13.48
N VAL A 49 -6.12 1.11 -12.61
CA VAL A 49 -6.43 1.38 -11.20
C VAL A 49 -7.23 2.65 -11.02
N MET A 50 -6.97 3.69 -11.82
CA MET A 50 -7.74 4.94 -11.78
C MET A 50 -9.21 4.71 -12.18
N GLU A 51 -9.48 3.93 -13.22
CA GLU A 51 -10.84 3.58 -13.62
C GLU A 51 -11.56 2.72 -12.56
N ILE A 52 -10.84 1.79 -11.91
CA ILE A 52 -11.39 1.01 -10.78
C ILE A 52 -11.77 1.95 -9.63
N TYR A 53 -10.87 2.86 -9.24
CA TYR A 53 -11.12 3.82 -8.16
C TYR A 53 -12.35 4.67 -8.46
N ARG A 54 -12.41 5.28 -9.64
CA ARG A 54 -13.54 6.12 -10.08
C ARG A 54 -14.86 5.37 -10.09
N ALA A 55 -14.84 4.11 -10.57
CA ALA A 55 -16.04 3.26 -10.58
C ALA A 55 -16.51 2.91 -9.16
N ILE A 56 -15.58 2.61 -8.24
CA ILE A 56 -15.89 2.37 -6.84
C ILE A 56 -16.46 3.65 -6.21
N ARG A 57 -15.76 4.77 -6.35
CA ARG A 57 -16.19 6.07 -5.78
C ARG A 57 -17.57 6.49 -6.27
N LYS A 58 -17.85 6.31 -7.56
CA LYS A 58 -19.18 6.56 -8.13
C LYS A 58 -20.27 5.70 -7.49
N GLU A 59 -19.98 4.44 -7.21
CA GLU A 59 -20.93 3.48 -6.64
C GLU A 59 -21.18 3.71 -5.14
N VAL A 60 -20.13 4.02 -4.38
CA VAL A 60 -20.22 4.12 -2.91
C VAL A 60 -20.42 5.54 -2.39
N GLY A 61 -20.23 6.56 -3.23
CA GLY A 61 -20.35 7.97 -2.85
C GLY A 61 -19.10 8.53 -2.15
N PRO A 62 -19.09 9.85 -1.85
CA PRO A 62 -17.90 10.53 -1.34
C PRO A 62 -17.54 10.17 0.11
N GLU A 63 -18.50 9.83 0.94
CA GLU A 63 -18.32 9.63 2.38
C GLU A 63 -17.86 8.21 2.76
N PHE A 64 -17.90 7.25 1.82
CA PHE A 64 -17.52 5.87 2.12
C PHE A 64 -16.02 5.68 1.84
N PRO A 65 -15.21 5.32 2.84
CA PRO A 65 -13.77 5.20 2.69
C PRO A 65 -13.35 4.20 1.60
N VAL A 66 -12.46 4.66 0.71
CA VAL A 66 -11.86 3.85 -0.36
C VAL A 66 -10.35 3.99 -0.28
N GLY A 67 -9.66 2.93 0.10
CA GLY A 67 -8.20 2.89 0.15
C GLY A 67 -7.60 2.07 -0.99
N ILE A 68 -6.28 2.09 -1.06
CA ILE A 68 -5.47 1.20 -1.90
C ILE A 68 -4.30 0.63 -1.11
N LYS A 69 -4.00 -0.64 -1.32
CA LYS A 69 -2.71 -1.23 -0.99
C LYS A 69 -1.85 -1.30 -2.24
N LEU A 70 -0.67 -0.69 -2.19
CA LEU A 70 0.23 -0.53 -3.33
C LEU A 70 1.64 -0.99 -2.98
N ASN A 71 2.36 -1.58 -3.95
CA ASN A 71 3.80 -1.78 -3.81
C ASN A 71 4.53 -0.43 -3.87
N SER A 72 5.52 -0.21 -3.00
CA SER A 72 6.53 0.83 -3.19
C SER A 72 7.39 0.54 -4.43
N ALA A 73 7.69 -0.73 -4.65
CA ALA A 73 8.35 -1.25 -5.85
C ALA A 73 8.13 -2.77 -5.97
N ASP A 74 8.37 -3.32 -7.15
CA ASP A 74 8.41 -4.78 -7.35
C ASP A 74 9.73 -5.39 -6.87
N PHE A 75 10.79 -4.58 -6.72
CA PHE A 75 12.17 -5.00 -6.40
C PHE A 75 12.74 -5.97 -7.46
N LEU A 76 12.29 -5.83 -8.69
CA LEU A 76 12.75 -6.53 -9.88
C LEU A 76 13.31 -5.54 -10.88
N LYS A 77 14.41 -5.91 -11.55
CA LYS A 77 14.98 -5.05 -12.60
C LYS A 77 13.99 -4.88 -13.75
N GLY A 78 13.66 -3.64 -14.07
CA GLY A 78 12.66 -3.32 -15.10
C GLY A 78 11.21 -3.53 -14.67
N GLY A 79 10.94 -3.80 -13.38
CA GLY A 79 9.60 -3.84 -12.81
C GLY A 79 9.08 -2.47 -12.41
N PHE A 80 7.97 -2.46 -11.69
CA PHE A 80 7.37 -1.26 -11.10
C PHE A 80 8.34 -0.61 -10.11
N SER A 81 8.67 0.65 -10.31
CA SER A 81 9.67 1.41 -9.55
C SER A 81 9.03 2.28 -8.47
N GLU A 82 9.86 2.81 -7.55
CA GLU A 82 9.40 3.79 -6.56
C GLU A 82 8.94 5.10 -7.21
N ASP A 83 9.51 5.47 -8.36
CA ASP A 83 9.07 6.66 -9.09
C ASP A 83 7.70 6.43 -9.72
N ASP A 84 7.48 5.28 -10.36
CA ASP A 84 6.15 4.87 -10.83
C ASP A 84 5.13 4.87 -9.68
N ALA A 85 5.50 4.32 -8.53
CA ALA A 85 4.63 4.26 -7.35
C ALA A 85 4.27 5.67 -6.85
N ALA A 86 5.23 6.59 -6.84
CA ALA A 86 4.99 7.97 -6.43
C ALA A 86 4.01 8.69 -7.38
N GLU A 87 4.11 8.45 -8.68
CA GLU A 87 3.16 8.99 -9.66
C GLU A 87 1.75 8.44 -9.45
N VAL A 88 1.61 7.13 -9.24
CA VAL A 88 0.30 6.50 -8.97
C VAL A 88 -0.32 7.02 -7.68
N VAL A 89 0.44 7.13 -6.59
CA VAL A 89 -0.06 7.65 -5.31
C VAL A 89 -0.47 9.11 -5.45
N THR A 90 0.32 9.92 -6.13
CA THR A 90 0.01 11.34 -6.36
C THR A 90 -1.28 11.50 -7.20
N ALA A 91 -1.46 10.71 -8.25
CA ALA A 91 -2.66 10.72 -9.06
C ALA A 91 -3.91 10.31 -8.26
N LEU A 92 -3.84 9.23 -7.47
CA LEU A 92 -4.93 8.79 -6.60
C LEU A 92 -5.25 9.81 -5.51
N ALA A 93 -4.24 10.41 -4.89
CA ALA A 93 -4.42 11.46 -3.88
C ALA A 93 -5.11 12.70 -4.47
N SER A 94 -4.76 13.10 -5.70
CA SER A 94 -5.41 14.23 -6.38
C SER A 94 -6.89 13.96 -6.72
N GLU A 95 -7.28 12.71 -6.86
CA GLU A 95 -8.69 12.30 -7.04
C GLU A 95 -9.44 12.00 -5.72
N GLY A 96 -8.77 12.16 -4.57
CA GLY A 96 -9.39 12.04 -3.25
C GLY A 96 -9.51 10.62 -2.73
N ILE A 97 -8.49 9.78 -2.94
CA ILE A 97 -8.41 8.49 -2.24
C ILE A 97 -8.26 8.73 -0.73
N ASP A 98 -8.88 7.89 0.10
CA ASP A 98 -8.95 8.13 1.55
C ASP A 98 -7.79 7.52 2.33
N LEU A 99 -7.08 6.53 1.76
CA LEU A 99 -6.00 5.81 2.43
C LEU A 99 -5.05 5.17 1.41
N VAL A 100 -3.75 5.24 1.67
CA VAL A 100 -2.74 4.48 0.92
C VAL A 100 -1.96 3.58 1.88
N GLU A 101 -2.09 2.27 1.70
CA GLU A 101 -1.27 1.29 2.39
C GLU A 101 -0.06 0.92 1.53
N ILE A 102 1.12 1.22 2.05
CA ILE A 102 2.41 0.96 1.40
C ILE A 102 2.91 -0.42 1.79
N SER A 103 3.22 -1.22 0.78
CA SER A 103 3.85 -2.54 0.89
C SER A 103 4.92 -2.68 -0.18
N GLY A 104 5.34 -3.88 -0.54
CA GLY A 104 6.27 -4.05 -1.66
C GLY A 104 6.63 -5.48 -1.98
N GLY A 105 7.11 -5.66 -3.20
CA GLY A 105 7.52 -6.95 -3.71
C GLY A 105 6.41 -7.77 -4.35
N THR A 106 6.82 -8.85 -4.94
CA THR A 106 5.98 -9.85 -5.62
C THR A 106 6.37 -11.25 -5.14
N TYR A 107 5.71 -12.29 -5.63
CA TYR A 107 6.12 -13.66 -5.34
C TYR A 107 7.52 -13.99 -5.90
N GLU A 108 7.95 -13.34 -6.98
CA GLU A 108 9.29 -13.51 -7.57
C GLU A 108 10.37 -12.75 -6.78
N ALA A 109 10.01 -11.64 -6.16
CA ALA A 109 10.87 -10.84 -5.30
C ALA A 109 10.15 -10.49 -4.00
N PRO A 110 10.06 -11.46 -3.05
CA PRO A 110 9.16 -11.36 -1.90
C PRO A 110 9.70 -10.43 -0.80
N ALA A 111 9.86 -9.14 -1.10
CA ALA A 111 10.32 -8.11 -0.18
C ALA A 111 9.40 -8.01 1.05
N MET A 112 8.08 -8.22 0.86
CA MET A 112 7.10 -8.24 1.95
C MET A 112 7.34 -9.35 3.00
N THR A 113 8.14 -10.37 2.68
CA THR A 113 8.51 -11.42 3.64
C THR A 113 9.78 -11.12 4.43
N GLY A 114 10.51 -10.08 4.05
CA GLY A 114 11.75 -9.66 4.70
C GLY A 114 13.01 -10.37 4.26
N ASN A 115 12.95 -11.34 3.35
CA ASN A 115 14.12 -12.15 2.96
C ASN A 115 15.29 -11.37 2.36
N ARG A 116 15.04 -10.20 1.75
CA ARG A 116 16.10 -9.31 1.24
C ARG A 116 16.43 -8.16 2.19
N MET A 117 15.45 -7.70 2.97
CA MET A 117 15.54 -6.50 3.81
C MET A 117 16.01 -6.82 5.24
N ALA A 118 15.79 -8.04 5.72
CA ALA A 118 16.24 -8.47 7.06
C ALA A 118 17.77 -8.44 7.25
N LYS A 119 18.55 -8.30 6.17
CA LYS A 119 20.02 -8.19 6.25
C LYS A 119 20.52 -6.83 6.75
N SER A 120 19.69 -5.78 6.70
CA SER A 120 20.03 -4.43 7.17
C SER A 120 19.81 -4.24 8.67
N GLY A 121 19.11 -5.18 9.34
CA GLY A 121 18.69 -5.01 10.74
C GLY A 121 17.59 -3.96 10.94
N GLU A 122 17.17 -3.26 9.90
CA GLU A 122 16.13 -2.24 9.98
C GLU A 122 14.74 -2.87 10.01
N GLU A 123 13.87 -2.30 10.83
CA GLU A 123 12.44 -2.58 10.84
C GLU A 123 11.72 -1.69 9.81
N ALA A 124 10.43 -1.99 9.55
CA ALA A 124 9.59 -1.16 8.68
C ALA A 124 10.16 -0.95 7.27
N TYR A 125 10.28 -2.04 6.51
CA TYR A 125 10.99 -2.12 5.22
C TYR A 125 10.69 -1.03 4.19
N PHE A 126 9.51 -0.41 4.25
CA PHE A 126 9.05 0.54 3.24
C PHE A 126 8.97 1.98 3.75
N MET A 127 9.56 2.29 4.92
CA MET A 127 9.59 3.64 5.48
C MET A 127 10.33 4.65 4.59
N GLY A 128 11.37 4.21 3.87
CA GLY A 128 12.07 5.08 2.92
C GLY A 128 11.13 5.66 1.87
N PHE A 129 10.27 4.82 1.30
CA PHE A 129 9.26 5.26 0.34
C PHE A 129 8.16 6.10 1.02
N ALA A 130 7.70 5.73 2.21
CA ALA A 130 6.71 6.51 2.95
C ALA A 130 7.20 7.95 3.21
N ARG A 131 8.45 8.12 3.62
CA ARG A 131 9.11 9.44 3.79
C ARG A 131 9.17 10.25 2.49
N LYS A 132 9.44 9.57 1.38
CA LYS A 132 9.48 10.19 0.06
C LYS A 132 8.10 10.73 -0.31
N ILE A 133 7.06 9.89 -0.22
CA ILE A 133 5.73 10.22 -0.70
C ILE A 133 5.00 11.20 0.24
N ARG A 134 5.25 11.18 1.55
CA ARG A 134 4.69 12.14 2.51
C ARG A 134 4.99 13.60 2.15
N LYS A 135 6.09 13.85 1.45
CA LYS A 135 6.46 15.21 1.00
C LYS A 135 5.57 15.73 -0.12
N THR A 136 4.85 14.86 -0.80
CA THR A 136 4.05 15.19 -2.00
C THR A 136 2.55 15.02 -1.81
N VAL A 137 2.13 14.20 -0.83
CA VAL A 137 0.71 13.92 -0.58
C VAL A 137 0.36 14.07 0.90
N ASN A 138 -0.89 14.47 1.17
CA ASN A 138 -1.43 14.60 2.52
C ASN A 138 -2.53 13.54 2.81
N VAL A 139 -2.56 12.47 2.03
CA VAL A 139 -3.46 11.34 2.27
C VAL A 139 -2.94 10.51 3.45
N PRO A 140 -3.80 9.91 4.28
CA PRO A 140 -3.39 8.97 5.31
C PRO A 140 -2.56 7.82 4.74
N LEU A 141 -1.38 7.58 5.34
CA LEU A 141 -0.44 6.55 4.94
C LEU A 141 -0.36 5.44 5.98
N VAL A 142 -0.45 4.20 5.53
CA VAL A 142 -0.17 3.00 6.32
C VAL A 142 1.09 2.35 5.78
N VAL A 143 2.00 1.91 6.63
CA VAL A 143 3.13 1.06 6.21
C VAL A 143 2.94 -0.33 6.78
N THR A 144 2.96 -1.34 5.90
CA THR A 144 2.82 -2.75 6.25
C THR A 144 4.06 -3.52 5.83
N GLY A 145 4.79 -4.05 6.79
CA GLY A 145 5.93 -4.93 6.57
C GLY A 145 7.17 -4.55 7.38
N GLY A 146 7.66 -5.52 8.15
CA GLY A 146 8.93 -5.44 8.88
C GLY A 146 8.85 -4.87 10.29
N PHE A 147 7.73 -4.39 10.75
CA PHE A 147 7.57 -4.00 12.16
C PHE A 147 7.63 -5.23 13.07
N ARG A 148 8.47 -5.16 14.11
CA ARG A 148 8.73 -6.24 15.08
C ARG A 148 8.66 -5.78 16.52
N THR A 149 8.86 -4.47 16.79
CA THR A 149 8.87 -3.91 18.12
C THR A 149 7.89 -2.77 18.26
N SER A 150 7.32 -2.60 19.44
CA SER A 150 6.47 -1.44 19.78
C SER A 150 7.23 -0.11 19.64
N ASP A 151 8.51 -0.09 19.97
CA ASP A 151 9.35 1.10 19.88
C ASP A 151 9.53 1.57 18.43
N ALA A 152 9.75 0.63 17.50
CA ALA A 152 9.85 0.98 16.07
C ALA A 152 8.51 1.48 15.52
N MET A 153 7.38 0.91 15.98
CA MET A 153 6.04 1.38 15.61
C MET A 153 5.78 2.80 16.13
N ALA A 154 6.10 3.06 17.41
CA ALA A 154 5.95 4.36 18.04
C ALA A 154 6.83 5.42 17.32
N ALA A 155 8.11 5.12 17.10
CA ALA A 155 9.03 6.01 16.41
C ALA A 155 8.58 6.38 14.99
N ALA A 156 8.02 5.42 14.24
CA ALA A 156 7.50 5.66 12.90
C ALA A 156 6.27 6.60 12.91
N MET A 157 5.42 6.48 13.92
CA MET A 157 4.23 7.32 14.10
C MET A 157 4.58 8.73 14.60
N GLU A 158 5.46 8.84 15.59
CA GLU A 158 5.90 10.11 16.17
C GLU A 158 6.60 11.02 15.18
N GLY A 159 7.29 10.45 14.20
CA GLY A 159 7.92 11.19 13.10
C GLY A 159 6.92 11.86 12.14
N GLY A 160 5.63 11.54 12.22
CA GLY A 160 4.59 12.07 11.32
C GLY A 160 4.72 11.61 9.86
N GLU A 161 5.57 10.61 9.63
CA GLU A 161 5.85 10.10 8.29
C GLU A 161 4.73 9.17 7.80
N ILE A 162 4.05 8.50 8.74
CA ILE A 162 2.89 7.64 8.51
C ILE A 162 1.81 7.90 9.56
N ASP A 163 0.60 7.50 9.27
CA ASP A 163 -0.57 7.68 10.14
C ASP A 163 -1.00 6.39 10.82
N MET A 164 -0.60 5.24 10.27
CA MET A 164 -0.94 3.92 10.80
C MET A 164 0.16 2.89 10.51
N VAL A 165 0.26 1.90 11.40
CA VAL A 165 1.11 0.71 11.22
C VAL A 165 0.25 -0.47 10.79
N GLY A 166 0.65 -1.15 9.71
CA GLY A 166 0.01 -2.38 9.24
C GLY A 166 0.72 -3.63 9.77
N LEU A 167 -0.02 -4.49 10.44
CA LEU A 167 0.47 -5.76 11.00
C LEU A 167 -0.24 -6.94 10.34
N GLY A 168 0.50 -7.87 9.79
CA GLY A 168 -0.02 -9.11 9.20
C GLY A 168 0.33 -10.33 10.05
N ARG A 169 1.48 -10.94 9.78
CA ARG A 169 1.93 -12.16 10.46
C ARG A 169 1.97 -12.08 11.98
N PRO A 170 2.39 -10.96 12.59
CA PRO A 170 2.35 -10.85 14.06
C PRO A 170 0.98 -11.12 14.65
N ILE A 171 -0.10 -10.64 14.05
CA ILE A 171 -1.47 -10.85 14.52
C ILE A 171 -1.93 -12.32 14.38
N VAL A 172 -1.36 -13.05 13.41
CA VAL A 172 -1.64 -14.50 13.27
C VAL A 172 -1.02 -15.29 14.43
N VAL A 173 0.14 -14.85 14.91
CA VAL A 173 0.83 -15.46 16.06
C VAL A 173 0.18 -15.05 17.39
N ASP A 174 -0.17 -13.79 17.51
CA ASP A 174 -0.80 -13.21 18.69
C ASP A 174 -1.95 -12.28 18.29
N PRO A 175 -3.18 -12.79 18.22
CA PRO A 175 -4.36 -11.99 17.83
C PRO A 175 -4.66 -10.81 18.77
N ASP A 176 -4.19 -10.85 20.02
CA ASP A 176 -4.37 -9.77 20.99
C ASP A 176 -3.23 -8.74 20.99
N LEU A 177 -2.28 -8.88 20.09
CA LEU A 177 -1.10 -8.03 19.98
C LEU A 177 -1.41 -6.52 19.97
N PRO A 178 -2.40 -6.01 19.22
CA PRO A 178 -2.70 -4.58 19.23
C PRO A 178 -3.07 -4.06 20.62
N ASN A 179 -3.88 -4.81 21.38
CA ASN A 179 -4.28 -4.42 22.73
C ASN A 179 -3.07 -4.44 23.69
N LYS A 180 -2.17 -5.41 23.55
CA LYS A 180 -0.95 -5.49 24.35
C LYS A 180 -0.05 -4.29 24.11
N ILE A 181 0.19 -3.92 22.83
CA ILE A 181 0.97 -2.75 22.47
C ILE A 181 0.35 -1.47 23.05
N LEU A 182 -0.96 -1.28 22.85
CA LEU A 182 -1.70 -0.11 23.34
C LEU A 182 -1.73 -0.01 24.88
N SER A 183 -1.63 -1.13 25.59
CA SER A 183 -1.54 -1.16 27.06
C SER A 183 -0.10 -1.05 27.58
N GLY A 184 0.88 -0.80 26.70
CA GLY A 184 2.29 -0.63 27.09
C GLY A 184 3.01 -1.93 27.45
N GLN A 185 2.48 -3.08 27.05
CA GLN A 185 3.20 -4.34 27.22
C GLN A 185 4.33 -4.44 26.18
N PRO A 186 5.51 -4.92 26.57
CA PRO A 186 6.62 -5.10 25.64
C PRO A 186 6.28 -6.16 24.60
N TYR A 187 6.66 -5.86 23.36
CA TYR A 187 6.53 -6.77 22.23
C TYR A 187 7.79 -6.70 21.36
#